data_637baf578cada33a3a28d6cc78c79dc7
#
_entry.id   637baf578cada33a3a28d6cc78c79dc7
#
_cell.length_a   1.000
_cell.length_b   1.000
_cell.length_c   1.000
_cell.angle_alpha   90.00
_cell.angle_beta   90.00
_cell.angle_gamma   90.00
#
_symmetry.space_group_name_H-M   'P 1'
#
loop_
_entity.id
_entity.type
_entity.pdbx_description
1 polymer ?
#
loop_
_entity_poly.entity_id
_entity_poly.type
_entity_poly.pdbx_seq_one_letter_code
_entity_poly.pdbx_strand_id
1 'polypeptide(L)'
;MCVTLIGGMDRLQKDYISAAREHGCSLKCIRRNERNFLDKIGNPDAVIVFTNKVSHEARRKAVNFARNRNIPVRMVHSCGVSSLRECLRG
;
A
#
# COMPACT_ATOMS: atom_id res chain seq x y z
N MET A 1 -11.96 -3.98 -6.69
CA MET A 1 -11.17 -2.81 -6.35
C MET A 1 -9.69 -3.19 -6.29
N CYS A 2 -8.84 -2.39 -6.91
CA CYS A 2 -7.40 -2.64 -6.93
C CYS A 2 -6.70 -1.70 -5.95
N VAL A 3 -5.87 -2.25 -5.10
CA VAL A 3 -5.15 -1.50 -4.07
C VAL A 3 -3.67 -1.79 -4.17
N THR A 4 -2.83 -0.76 -4.10
CA THR A 4 -1.38 -0.91 -4.04
C THR A 4 -0.93 -0.62 -2.61
N LEU A 5 -0.17 -1.57 -2.04
CA LEU A 5 0.36 -1.46 -0.69
C LEU A 5 1.87 -1.24 -0.75
N ILE A 6 2.33 -0.18 -0.10
CA ILE A 6 3.75 0.17 -0.07
C ILE A 6 4.29 0.01 1.35
N GLY A 7 5.41 -0.69 1.47
CA GLY A 7 6.11 -0.81 2.74
C GLY A 7 5.69 -1.94 3.66
N GLY A 8 4.98 -2.93 3.12
CA GLY A 8 4.61 -4.09 3.91
C GLY A 8 5.81 -5.00 4.15
N MET A 9 5.68 -5.89 5.14
CA MET A 9 6.72 -6.87 5.44
C MET A 9 6.65 -8.03 4.45
N ASP A 10 7.79 -8.43 3.90
CA ASP A 10 7.86 -9.50 2.91
C ASP A 10 7.23 -10.80 3.40
N ARG A 11 7.48 -11.16 4.65
CA ARG A 11 6.96 -12.40 5.22
C ARG A 11 5.44 -12.41 5.39
N LEU A 12 4.81 -11.22 5.39
CA LEU A 12 3.37 -11.08 5.55
C LEU A 12 2.65 -10.83 4.24
N GLN A 13 3.35 -10.87 3.12
CA GLN A 13 2.78 -10.54 1.83
C GLN A 13 1.55 -11.37 1.49
N LYS A 14 1.63 -12.67 1.72
CA LYS A 14 0.50 -13.57 1.46
C LYS A 14 -0.70 -13.24 2.36
N ASP A 15 -0.42 -12.87 3.60
CA ASP A 15 -1.47 -12.53 4.55
C ASP A 15 -2.16 -11.22 4.16
N TYR A 16 -1.40 -10.24 3.66
CA TYR A 16 -1.97 -9.00 3.17
C TYR A 16 -2.89 -9.26 1.99
N ILE A 17 -2.43 -10.06 1.04
CA ILE A 17 -3.20 -10.38 -0.16
C ILE A 17 -4.49 -11.11 0.21
N SER A 18 -4.39 -12.06 1.14
CA SER A 18 -5.55 -12.80 1.62
C SER A 18 -6.56 -11.90 2.32
N ALA A 19 -6.08 -11.00 3.17
CA ALA A 19 -6.94 -10.05 3.87
C ALA A 19 -7.66 -9.13 2.89
N ALA A 20 -6.96 -8.65 1.87
CA ALA A 20 -7.55 -7.80 0.85
C ALA A 20 -8.64 -8.55 0.08
N ARG A 21 -8.36 -9.80 -0.26
CA ARG A 21 -9.31 -10.63 -1.00
C ARG A 21 -10.61 -10.82 -0.21
N GLU A 22 -10.51 -10.96 1.10
CA GLU A 22 -11.68 -11.07 1.97
C GLU A 22 -12.58 -9.84 1.86
N HIS A 23 -12.01 -8.70 1.50
CA HIS A 23 -12.76 -7.45 1.34
C HIS A 23 -13.03 -7.13 -0.13
N GLY A 24 -12.88 -8.12 -1.01
CA GLY A 24 -13.15 -7.94 -2.43
C GLY A 24 -12.11 -7.10 -3.16
N CYS A 25 -10.89 -7.03 -2.63
CA CYS A 25 -9.83 -6.21 -3.22
C CYS A 25 -8.71 -7.08 -3.79
N SER A 26 -8.17 -6.64 -4.93
CA SER A 26 -6.92 -7.18 -5.46
C SER A 26 -5.79 -6.33 -4.92
N LEU A 27 -4.81 -6.95 -4.29
CA LEU A 27 -3.72 -6.23 -3.66
C LEU A 27 -2.41 -6.47 -4.37
N LYS A 28 -1.71 -5.38 -4.66
CA LYS A 28 -0.36 -5.42 -5.20
C LYS A 28 0.58 -4.90 -4.11
N CYS A 29 1.57 -5.71 -3.73
CA CYS A 29 2.51 -5.33 -2.69
C CYS A 29 3.81 -4.85 -3.31
N ILE A 30 4.28 -3.69 -2.84
CA ILE A 30 5.56 -3.13 -3.26
C ILE A 30 6.48 -3.11 -2.04
N ARG A 31 7.67 -3.67 -2.19
CA ARG A 31 8.64 -3.73 -1.11
C ARG A 31 9.14 -2.33 -0.76
N ARG A 32 9.51 -2.16 0.52
CA ARG A 32 9.97 -0.87 1.02
C ARG A 32 11.21 -0.33 0.32
N ASN A 33 12.07 -1.22 -0.20
CA ASN A 33 13.33 -0.83 -0.86
C ASN A 33 13.32 -1.16 -2.35
N GLU A 34 12.15 -1.22 -2.95
CA GLU A 34 12.00 -1.54 -4.36
C GLU A 34 12.50 -0.37 -5.21
N ARG A 35 13.35 -0.66 -6.20
CA ARG A 35 13.78 0.34 -7.14
C ARG A 35 12.65 0.67 -8.09
N ASN A 36 12.54 1.94 -8.47
CA ASN A 36 11.52 2.40 -9.41
C ASN A 36 10.11 2.01 -8.96
N PHE A 37 9.87 2.08 -7.66
CA PHE A 37 8.59 1.63 -7.12
C PHE A 37 7.42 2.44 -7.67
N LEU A 38 7.66 3.70 -8.06
CA LEU A 38 6.61 4.53 -8.63
C LEU A 38 6.06 3.93 -9.92
N ASP A 39 6.94 3.34 -10.75
CA ASP A 39 6.53 2.69 -11.99
C ASP A 39 5.68 1.46 -11.71
N LYS A 40 5.82 0.88 -10.54
CA LYS A 40 5.10 -0.34 -10.17
C LYS A 40 3.76 -0.07 -9.51
N ILE A 41 3.51 1.17 -9.11
CA ILE A 41 2.22 1.51 -8.49
C ILE A 41 1.08 1.32 -9.47
N GLY A 42 1.27 1.71 -10.72
CA GLY A 42 0.24 1.58 -11.73
C GLY A 42 -0.92 2.53 -11.52
N ASN A 43 -2.14 2.09 -11.80
CA ASN A 43 -3.36 2.88 -11.64
C ASN A 43 -4.34 2.17 -10.71
N PRO A 44 -4.00 2.02 -9.42
CA PRO A 44 -4.92 1.40 -8.48
C PRO A 44 -6.07 2.32 -8.11
N ASP A 45 -7.09 1.75 -7.49
CA ASP A 45 -8.21 2.54 -6.95
C ASP A 45 -7.81 3.25 -5.66
N ALA A 46 -6.81 2.73 -4.96
CA ALA A 46 -6.30 3.34 -3.73
C ALA A 46 -4.87 2.88 -3.48
N VAL A 47 -4.13 3.70 -2.73
CA VAL A 47 -2.76 3.38 -2.31
C VAL A 47 -2.71 3.41 -0.79
N ILE A 48 -2.11 2.39 -0.20
CA ILE A 48 -1.90 2.30 1.25
C ILE A 48 -0.39 2.33 1.50
N VAL A 49 0.04 3.18 2.41
CA VAL A 49 1.45 3.32 2.78
C VAL A 49 1.61 3.00 4.25
N PHE A 50 2.44 2.01 4.56
CA PHE A 50 2.81 1.69 5.94
C PHE A 50 3.99 2.56 6.34
N THR A 51 3.71 3.65 7.03
CA THR A 51 4.70 4.70 7.25
C THR A 51 5.88 4.30 8.12
N ASN A 52 5.72 3.30 8.99
CA ASN A 52 6.81 2.90 9.88
C ASN A 52 7.89 2.06 9.16
N LYS A 53 7.66 1.67 7.91
CA LYS A 53 8.60 0.82 7.16
C LYS A 53 9.12 1.49 5.90
N VAL A 54 8.69 2.72 5.60
CA VAL A 54 9.15 3.45 4.41
C VAL A 54 9.86 4.71 4.82
N SER A 55 10.85 5.12 4.03
CA SER A 55 11.55 6.37 4.27
C SER A 55 10.61 7.55 4.01
N HIS A 56 10.93 8.70 4.58
CA HIS A 56 10.16 9.92 4.34
C HIS A 56 10.12 10.27 2.86
N GLU A 57 11.25 10.07 2.19
CA GLU A 57 11.34 10.36 0.76
C GLU A 57 10.41 9.46 -0.05
N ALA A 58 10.45 8.14 0.22
CA ALA A 58 9.60 7.18 -0.49
C ALA A 58 8.12 7.48 -0.24
N ARG A 59 7.77 7.80 1.01
CA ARG A 59 6.40 8.16 1.36
C ARG A 59 5.93 9.39 0.60
N ARG A 60 6.76 10.43 0.59
CA ARG A 60 6.43 11.67 -0.11
C ARG A 60 6.23 11.44 -1.61
N LYS A 61 7.12 10.66 -2.22
CA LYS A 61 7.02 10.36 -3.64
C LYS A 61 5.74 9.59 -3.96
N ALA A 62 5.39 8.62 -3.13
CA ALA A 62 4.17 7.84 -3.33
C ALA A 62 2.92 8.70 -3.20
N VAL A 63 2.88 9.58 -2.20
CA VAL A 63 1.75 10.47 -1.98
C VAL A 63 1.59 11.43 -3.15
N ASN A 64 2.69 12.04 -3.61
CA ASN A 64 2.65 12.96 -4.73
C ASN A 64 2.20 12.26 -6.02
N PHE A 65 2.70 11.05 -6.25
CA PHE A 65 2.31 10.26 -7.41
C PHE A 65 0.80 10.02 -7.42
N ALA A 66 0.25 9.57 -6.30
CA ALA A 66 -1.16 9.27 -6.20
C ALA A 66 -2.01 10.54 -6.30
N ARG A 67 -1.56 11.60 -5.65
CA ARG A 67 -2.29 12.88 -5.66
C ARG A 67 -2.40 13.44 -7.08
N ASN A 68 -1.32 13.35 -7.85
CA ASN A 68 -1.31 13.83 -9.23
C ASN A 68 -2.27 13.06 -10.13
N ARG A 69 -2.64 11.86 -9.73
CA ARG A 69 -3.57 10.99 -10.48
C ARG A 69 -4.93 10.89 -9.84
N ASN A 70 -5.19 11.68 -8.80
CA ASN A 70 -6.45 11.66 -8.06
C ASN A 70 -6.75 10.29 -7.45
N ILE A 71 -5.69 9.58 -7.03
CA ILE A 71 -5.84 8.29 -6.37
C ILE A 71 -5.81 8.50 -4.85
N PRO A 72 -6.82 8.02 -4.11
CA PRO A 72 -6.83 8.14 -2.66
C PRO A 72 -5.63 7.46 -2.02
N VAL A 73 -5.03 8.10 -1.02
CA VAL A 73 -3.90 7.56 -0.28
C VAL A 73 -4.30 7.43 1.18
N ARG A 74 -4.03 6.28 1.76
CA ARG A 74 -4.21 6.06 3.18
C ARG A 74 -2.85 5.76 3.81
N MET A 75 -2.52 6.50 4.85
CA MET A 75 -1.30 6.28 5.59
C MET A 75 -1.61 5.53 6.86
N VAL A 76 -0.93 4.40 7.05
CA VAL A 76 -1.13 3.53 8.21
C VAL A 76 0.22 3.36 8.88
N HIS A 77 0.28 3.66 10.17
CA HIS A 77 1.54 3.57 10.89
C HIS A 77 2.02 2.13 11.06
N SER A 78 1.15 1.26 11.50
CA SER A 78 1.49 -0.14 11.76
C SER A 78 1.41 -0.99 10.50
N CYS A 79 2.40 -1.85 10.28
CA CYS A 79 2.44 -2.75 9.12
C CYS A 79 1.81 -4.11 9.37
N GLY A 80 1.02 -4.26 10.42
CA GLY A 80 0.34 -5.50 10.73
C GLY A 80 -0.84 -5.78 9.80
N VAL A 81 -1.20 -7.04 9.68
CA VAL A 81 -2.35 -7.46 8.85
C VAL A 81 -3.64 -6.88 9.40
N SER A 82 -3.77 -6.81 10.73
CA SER A 82 -4.95 -6.22 11.36
C SER A 82 -5.14 -4.76 10.97
N SER A 83 -4.03 -4.01 10.87
CA SER A 83 -4.08 -2.61 10.47
C SER A 83 -4.55 -2.48 9.03
N LEU A 84 -4.13 -3.39 8.16
CA LEU A 84 -4.59 -3.41 6.78
C LEU A 84 -6.09 -3.69 6.72
N ARG A 85 -6.57 -4.65 7.48
CA ARG A 85 -8.00 -4.98 7.51
C ARG A 85 -8.84 -3.79 7.98
N GLU A 86 -8.37 -3.08 8.99
CA GLU A 86 -9.06 -1.90 9.48
C GLU A 86 -9.14 -0.83 8.39
N CYS A 87 -8.04 -0.65 7.66
CA CYS A 87 -7.97 0.32 6.57
C CYS A 87 -8.94 -0.04 5.45
N LEU A 88 -9.02 -1.32 5.09
CA LEU A 88 -9.89 -1.78 4.02
C LEU A 88 -11.37 -1.77 4.41
N ARG A 89 -11.65 -1.91 5.70
CA ARG A 89 -13.02 -1.93 6.22
C ARG A 89 -13.68 -0.55 6.12
N GLY A 90 -12.91 0.46 6.33
CA GLY A 90 -13.43 1.81 6.38
C GLY A 90 -13.07 2.68 5.25
#